data_419a62c54f4ed4c26bf21ab2446e5510
#
_entry.id   419a62c54f4ed4c26bf21ab2446e5510
#
_cell.length_a   1.000
_cell.length_b   1.000
_cell.length_c   1.000
_cell.angle_alpha   90.00
_cell.angle_beta   90.00
_cell.angle_gamma   90.00
#
_symmetry.space_group_name_H-M   'P 1'
#
loop_
_entity.id
_entity.type
_entity.pdbx_description
1 polymer ?
#
loop_
_entity_poly.entity_id
_entity_poly.type
_entity_poly.pdbx_seq_one_letter_code
_entity_poly.pdbx_strand_id
1 'polypeptide(L)'
;MEDQIIEIEVNVNKEISKLKLRKVRFYDRENKRAFEFLTNLFEMRADMIAALYKIRWQIELLFKQLKQNFPLKYFLGDNENAIKIQIYCVLIVNLLIAVIKKKLKRSWAFSNLVSFCKIHLFNYINLMKFLENPEKDWIIDKAEIEQLSFF
;
A
#
# COMPACT_ATOMS: atom_id res chain seq x y z
N MET A 1 28.06 2.43 -10.35
CA MET A 1 27.56 3.31 -9.29
C MET A 1 28.36 4.59 -9.40
N GLU A 2 27.71 5.71 -9.62
CA GLU A 2 28.34 7.03 -9.71
C GLU A 2 27.89 7.84 -8.49
N ASP A 3 28.79 8.65 -7.94
CA ASP A 3 28.55 9.42 -6.73
C ASP A 3 29.22 10.80 -6.90
N GLN A 4 28.42 11.84 -6.91
CA GLN A 4 28.88 13.19 -7.23
C GLN A 4 28.24 14.22 -6.30
N ILE A 5 28.99 15.22 -5.91
CA ILE A 5 28.46 16.40 -5.24
C ILE A 5 28.13 17.45 -6.29
N ILE A 6 26.92 17.94 -6.27
CA ILE A 6 26.41 18.96 -7.18
C ILE A 6 25.94 20.19 -6.41
N GLU A 7 26.04 21.34 -7.02
CA GLU A 7 25.43 22.58 -6.54
C GLU A 7 24.31 23.00 -7.48
N ILE A 8 23.15 23.27 -6.90
CA ILE A 8 22.01 23.78 -7.66
C ILE A 8 21.62 25.17 -7.12
N GLU A 9 21.24 26.04 -8.04
CA GLU A 9 20.71 27.35 -7.66
C GLU A 9 19.21 27.22 -7.42
N VAL A 10 18.78 27.65 -6.24
CA VAL A 10 17.37 27.62 -5.82
C VAL A 10 16.93 29.05 -5.54
N ASN A 11 15.83 29.46 -6.14
CA ASN A 11 15.23 30.75 -5.88
C ASN A 11 14.17 30.58 -4.77
N VAL A 12 14.50 31.09 -3.58
CA VAL A 12 13.59 31.10 -2.43
C VAL A 12 13.31 32.54 -2.06
N ASN A 13 12.06 32.95 -2.10
CA ASN A 13 11.62 34.32 -1.77
C ASN A 13 12.33 35.43 -2.58
N LYS A 14 12.62 35.18 -3.87
CA LYS A 14 13.37 36.08 -4.78
C LYS A 14 14.87 36.21 -4.46
N GLU A 15 15.41 35.44 -3.55
CA GLU A 15 16.84 35.34 -3.31
C GLU A 15 17.38 34.05 -3.92
N ILE A 16 18.49 34.17 -4.67
CA ILE A 16 19.19 33.02 -5.26
C ILE A 16 20.14 32.45 -4.22
N SER A 17 19.85 31.27 -3.74
CA SER A 17 20.73 30.52 -2.84
C SER A 17 21.31 29.29 -3.53
N LYS A 18 22.55 28.93 -3.20
CA LYS A 18 23.19 27.70 -3.70
C LYS A 18 22.94 26.58 -2.71
N LEU A 19 22.32 25.51 -3.18
CA LEU A 19 22.08 24.30 -2.41
C LEU A 19 23.05 23.22 -2.87
N LYS A 20 23.89 22.74 -1.93
CA LYS A 20 24.81 21.63 -2.17
C LYS A 20 24.08 20.31 -1.92
N LEU A 21 24.07 19.43 -2.91
CA LEU A 21 23.45 18.10 -2.86
C LEU A 21 24.42 17.04 -3.33
N ARG A 22 24.15 15.81 -2.94
CA ARG A 22 24.85 14.64 -3.41
C ARG A 22 23.95 13.87 -4.36
N LYS A 23 24.43 13.58 -5.56
CA LYS A 23 23.78 12.81 -6.60
C LYS A 23 24.40 11.41 -6.62
N VAL A 24 23.58 10.40 -6.32
CA VAL A 24 23.98 8.99 -6.36
C VAL A 24 23.23 8.31 -7.50
N ARG A 25 23.98 7.73 -8.46
CA ARG A 25 23.42 6.93 -9.54
C ARG A 25 23.64 5.45 -9.27
N PHE A 26 22.53 4.71 -9.19
CA PHE A 26 22.49 3.28 -8.95
C PHE A 26 21.88 2.57 -10.16
N TYR A 27 22.55 1.51 -10.64
CA TYR A 27 22.03 0.67 -11.70
C TYR A 27 21.49 -0.66 -11.12
N ASP A 28 20.18 -0.86 -11.24
CA ASP A 28 19.52 -2.11 -10.89
C ASP A 28 19.69 -3.11 -12.06
N ARG A 29 20.49 -4.14 -11.82
CA ARG A 29 20.79 -5.17 -12.82
C ARG A 29 19.61 -6.09 -13.10
N GLU A 30 18.76 -6.34 -12.11
CA GLU A 30 17.58 -7.22 -12.23
C GLU A 30 16.54 -6.60 -13.16
N ASN A 31 16.24 -5.32 -12.95
CA ASN A 31 15.23 -4.59 -13.73
C ASN A 31 15.81 -3.81 -14.91
N LYS A 32 17.15 -3.86 -15.13
CA LYS A 32 17.88 -3.14 -16.18
C LYS A 32 17.56 -1.63 -16.21
N ARG A 33 17.47 -1.00 -15.03
CA ARG A 33 17.14 0.41 -14.88
C ARG A 33 18.18 1.15 -14.07
N ALA A 34 18.47 2.39 -14.49
CA ALA A 34 19.27 3.32 -13.71
C ALA A 34 18.34 4.22 -12.88
N PHE A 35 18.70 4.42 -11.62
CA PHE A 35 18.04 5.35 -10.71
C PHE A 35 19.05 6.43 -10.30
N GLU A 36 18.58 7.66 -10.22
CA GLU A 36 19.36 8.79 -9.73
C GLU A 36 18.68 9.33 -8.48
N PHE A 37 19.44 9.44 -7.39
CA PHE A 37 18.97 9.91 -6.10
C PHE A 37 19.67 11.21 -5.73
N LEU A 38 18.92 12.20 -5.30
CA LEU A 38 19.44 13.41 -4.71
C LEU A 38 19.25 13.35 -3.20
N THR A 39 20.31 13.66 -2.46
CA THR A 39 20.29 13.59 -1.00
C THR A 39 21.24 14.64 -0.39
N ASN A 40 20.98 14.98 0.87
CA ASN A 40 21.88 15.75 1.71
C ASN A 40 22.72 14.88 2.68
N LEU A 41 22.63 13.57 2.55
CA LEU A 41 23.37 12.61 3.37
C LEU A 41 24.76 12.38 2.79
N PHE A 42 25.71 13.26 3.11
CA PHE A 42 27.05 13.25 2.56
C PHE A 42 27.91 12.10 3.11
N GLU A 43 27.74 11.74 4.38
CA GLU A 43 28.53 10.73 5.08
C GLU A 43 28.05 9.29 4.86
N MET A 44 26.82 9.12 4.38
CA MET A 44 26.23 7.80 4.21
C MET A 44 26.80 7.12 2.97
N ARG A 45 27.11 5.83 3.04
CA ARG A 45 27.55 5.03 1.87
C ARG A 45 26.48 5.06 0.79
N ALA A 46 26.94 5.11 -0.48
CA ALA A 46 26.03 5.25 -1.63
C ALA A 46 25.09 4.03 -1.82
N ASP A 47 25.54 2.82 -1.46
CA ASP A 47 24.70 1.61 -1.47
C ASP A 47 23.58 1.69 -0.41
N MET A 48 23.86 2.27 0.75
CA MET A 48 22.87 2.50 1.81
C MET A 48 21.82 3.54 1.38
N ILE A 49 22.22 4.57 0.66
CA ILE A 49 21.29 5.55 0.07
C ILE A 49 20.34 4.85 -0.90
N ALA A 50 20.86 4.01 -1.80
CA ALA A 50 20.01 3.24 -2.72
C ALA A 50 19.04 2.30 -1.99
N ALA A 51 19.49 1.62 -0.93
CA ALA A 51 18.66 0.77 -0.10
C ALA A 51 17.55 1.55 0.62
N LEU A 52 17.87 2.73 1.17
CA LEU A 52 16.91 3.62 1.81
C LEU A 52 15.81 4.08 0.84
N TYR A 53 16.19 4.47 -0.37
CA TYR A 53 15.21 4.84 -1.41
C TYR A 53 14.34 3.65 -1.84
N LYS A 54 14.88 2.43 -1.90
CA LYS A 54 14.11 1.21 -2.18
C LYS A 54 13.03 0.97 -1.11
N ILE A 55 13.37 1.16 0.18
CA ILE A 55 12.42 1.04 1.28
C ILE A 55 11.35 2.14 1.17
N ARG A 56 11.74 3.38 0.93
CA ARG A 56 10.81 4.50 0.75
C ARG A 56 9.83 4.26 -0.40
N TRP A 57 10.29 3.64 -1.48
CA TRP A 57 9.44 3.31 -2.62
C TRP A 57 8.28 2.37 -2.27
N GLN A 58 8.43 1.52 -1.26
CA GLN A 58 7.36 0.65 -0.77
C GLN A 58 6.17 1.46 -0.24
N ILE A 59 6.40 2.64 0.31
CA ILE A 59 5.34 3.55 0.77
C ILE A 59 4.50 4.04 -0.43
N GLU A 60 5.16 4.39 -1.52
CA GLU A 60 4.48 4.80 -2.76
C GLU A 60 3.61 3.65 -3.33
N LEU A 61 4.12 2.42 -3.30
CA LEU A 61 3.37 1.24 -3.72
C LEU A 61 2.18 0.97 -2.82
N LEU A 62 2.31 1.16 -1.50
CA LEU A 62 1.20 1.06 -0.55
C LEU A 62 0.11 2.08 -0.90
N PHE A 63 0.44 3.35 -1.06
CA PHE A 63 -0.53 4.38 -1.43
C PHE A 63 -1.20 4.10 -2.78
N LYS A 64 -0.44 3.61 -3.76
CA LYS A 64 -1.00 3.16 -5.05
C LYS A 64 -2.03 2.06 -4.84
N GLN A 65 -1.70 1.03 -4.04
CA GLN A 65 -2.60 -0.08 -3.72
C GLN A 65 -3.88 0.42 -3.01
N LEU A 66 -3.74 1.33 -2.04
CA LEU A 66 -4.88 1.90 -1.33
C LEU A 66 -5.81 2.67 -2.27
N LYS A 67 -5.26 3.54 -3.12
CA LYS A 67 -6.04 4.33 -4.10
C LYS A 67 -6.74 3.46 -5.15
N GLN A 68 -6.15 2.32 -5.52
CA GLN A 68 -6.72 1.40 -6.50
C GLN A 68 -7.87 0.55 -5.94
N ASN A 69 -7.79 0.16 -4.68
CA ASN A 69 -8.71 -0.81 -4.10
C ASN A 69 -9.79 -0.19 -3.20
N PHE A 70 -9.59 1.03 -2.73
CA PHE A 70 -10.47 1.69 -1.78
C PHE A 70 -10.92 3.09 -2.26
N PRO A 71 -12.10 3.56 -1.82
CA PRO A 71 -12.67 4.85 -2.26
C PRO A 71 -12.00 6.04 -1.57
N LEU A 72 -10.72 6.28 -1.88
CA LEU A 72 -9.96 7.45 -1.39
C LEU A 72 -9.99 8.64 -2.35
N LYS A 73 -10.79 8.57 -3.42
CA LYS A 73 -10.96 9.70 -4.36
C LYS A 73 -11.92 10.75 -3.83
N TYR A 74 -12.86 10.34 -2.99
CA TYR A 74 -13.87 11.20 -2.40
C TYR A 74 -13.92 10.96 -0.90
N PHE A 75 -13.99 12.04 -0.13
CA PHE A 75 -14.16 11.98 1.32
C PHE A 75 -15.63 12.21 1.67
N LEU A 76 -16.14 11.42 2.61
CA LEU A 76 -17.53 11.49 3.06
C LEU A 76 -17.82 12.69 3.95
N GLY A 77 -16.78 13.36 4.46
CA GLY A 77 -16.89 14.56 5.27
C GLY A 77 -15.79 15.55 4.97
N ASP A 78 -16.07 16.82 5.19
CA ASP A 78 -15.17 17.93 4.85
C ASP A 78 -14.26 18.34 6.01
N ASN A 79 -14.53 17.86 7.21
CA ASN A 79 -13.69 18.18 8.36
C ASN A 79 -12.50 17.23 8.49
N GLU A 80 -11.44 17.72 9.13
CA GLU A 80 -10.19 16.99 9.29
C GLU A 80 -10.36 15.61 9.96
N ASN A 81 -11.24 15.51 10.96
CA ASN A 81 -11.49 14.26 11.68
C ASN A 81 -12.18 13.23 10.78
N ALA A 82 -13.17 13.62 9.98
CA ALA A 82 -13.84 12.72 9.04
C ALA A 82 -12.85 12.16 8.00
N ILE A 83 -11.98 13.02 7.48
CA ILE A 83 -10.93 12.61 6.54
C ILE A 83 -9.97 11.61 7.19
N LYS A 84 -9.49 11.91 8.41
CA LYS A 84 -8.61 11.01 9.17
C LYS A 84 -9.28 9.66 9.45
N ILE A 85 -10.54 9.66 9.88
CA ILE A 85 -11.30 8.42 10.16
C ILE A 85 -11.38 7.57 8.89
N GLN A 86 -11.74 8.15 7.75
CA GLN A 86 -11.83 7.41 6.48
C GLN A 86 -10.47 6.81 6.10
N ILE A 87 -9.38 7.55 6.23
CA ILE A 87 -8.02 7.04 5.95
C ILE A 87 -7.68 5.88 6.90
N TYR A 88 -7.93 6.02 8.21
CA TYR A 88 -7.64 4.95 9.17
C TYR A 88 -8.48 3.69 8.92
N CYS A 89 -9.76 3.83 8.59
CA CYS A 89 -10.61 2.70 8.21
C CYS A 89 -10.04 1.95 7.00
N VAL A 90 -9.59 2.67 5.98
CA VAL A 90 -8.98 2.07 4.79
C VAL A 90 -7.67 1.34 5.15
N LEU A 91 -6.83 1.91 5.99
CA LEU A 91 -5.60 1.26 6.46
C LEU A 91 -5.89 -0.01 7.25
N ILE A 92 -6.88 0.01 8.15
CA ILE A 92 -7.30 -1.16 8.94
C ILE A 92 -7.80 -2.27 8.00
N VAL A 93 -8.70 -1.95 7.07
CA VAL A 93 -9.22 -2.93 6.10
C VAL A 93 -8.10 -3.50 5.23
N ASN A 94 -7.17 -2.66 4.76
CA ASN A 94 -6.01 -3.12 4.00
C ASN A 94 -5.17 -4.13 4.80
N LEU A 95 -4.92 -3.87 6.09
CA LEU A 95 -4.20 -4.80 6.97
C LEU A 95 -4.98 -6.10 7.19
N LEU A 96 -6.28 -6.03 7.43
CA LEU A 96 -7.13 -7.22 7.59
C LEU A 96 -7.08 -8.12 6.36
N ILE A 97 -7.22 -7.55 5.15
CA ILE A 97 -7.13 -8.30 3.89
C ILE A 97 -5.72 -8.88 3.69
N ALA A 98 -4.67 -8.17 4.08
CA ALA A 98 -3.30 -8.69 4.03
C ALA A 98 -3.11 -9.89 4.97
N VAL A 99 -3.71 -9.86 6.17
CA VAL A 99 -3.71 -10.99 7.11
C VAL A 99 -4.51 -12.17 6.55
N ILE A 100 -5.69 -11.93 5.99
CA ILE A 100 -6.51 -12.95 5.33
C ILE A 100 -5.68 -13.61 4.21
N LYS A 101 -5.09 -12.80 3.32
CA LYS A 101 -4.24 -13.29 2.23
C LYS A 101 -3.10 -14.19 2.72
N LYS A 102 -2.47 -13.82 3.85
CA LYS A 102 -1.37 -14.61 4.43
C LYS A 102 -1.84 -15.95 5.03
N LYS A 103 -3.09 -16.01 5.53
CA LYS A 103 -3.66 -17.23 6.12
C LYS A 103 -4.19 -18.21 5.07
N LEU A 104 -4.56 -17.73 3.88
CA LEU A 104 -5.08 -18.57 2.81
C LEU A 104 -3.96 -19.41 2.18
N LYS A 105 -4.26 -20.67 1.93
CA LYS A 105 -3.39 -21.58 1.16
C LYS A 105 -3.43 -21.25 -0.33
N ARG A 106 -4.61 -20.86 -0.83
CA ARG A 106 -4.82 -20.45 -2.22
C ARG A 106 -4.24 -19.07 -2.48
N SER A 107 -3.50 -18.92 -3.57
CA SER A 107 -2.93 -17.63 -3.98
C SER A 107 -3.99 -16.77 -4.66
N TRP A 108 -4.28 -15.62 -4.08
CA TRP A 108 -5.19 -14.62 -4.62
C TRP A 108 -4.48 -13.31 -4.93
N ALA A 109 -4.89 -12.63 -6.00
CA ALA A 109 -4.56 -11.22 -6.17
C ALA A 109 -5.23 -10.38 -5.07
N PHE A 110 -4.56 -9.35 -4.57
CA PHE A 110 -5.09 -8.52 -3.49
C PHE A 110 -6.42 -7.86 -3.87
N SER A 111 -6.54 -7.37 -5.10
CA SER A 111 -7.77 -6.76 -5.64
C SER A 111 -8.96 -7.72 -5.65
N ASN A 112 -8.72 -9.01 -5.99
CA ASN A 112 -9.76 -10.03 -5.98
C ASN A 112 -10.27 -10.28 -4.55
N LEU A 113 -9.37 -10.37 -3.56
CA LEU A 113 -9.76 -10.51 -2.16
C LEU A 113 -10.59 -9.32 -1.70
N VAL A 114 -10.19 -8.09 -2.04
CA VAL A 114 -11.00 -6.89 -1.73
C VAL A 114 -12.39 -6.99 -2.32
N SER A 115 -12.51 -7.42 -3.58
CA SER A 115 -13.80 -7.58 -4.27
C SER A 115 -14.66 -8.66 -3.62
N PHE A 116 -14.11 -9.83 -3.31
CA PHE A 116 -14.83 -10.90 -2.62
C PHE A 116 -15.28 -10.49 -1.22
N CYS A 117 -14.43 -9.81 -0.45
CA CYS A 117 -14.83 -9.29 0.85
C CYS A 117 -15.98 -8.29 0.73
N LYS A 118 -15.97 -7.39 -0.26
CA LYS A 118 -17.07 -6.44 -0.47
C LYS A 118 -18.40 -7.13 -0.80
N ILE A 119 -18.37 -8.18 -1.64
CA ILE A 119 -19.57 -8.89 -2.07
C ILE A 119 -20.14 -9.76 -0.94
N HIS A 120 -19.27 -10.41 -0.18
CA HIS A 120 -19.67 -11.44 0.80
C HIS A 120 -19.66 -10.96 2.25
N LEU A 121 -19.36 -9.67 2.52
CA LEU A 121 -19.26 -9.15 3.88
C LEU A 121 -20.57 -9.31 4.69
N PHE A 122 -21.72 -9.20 4.03
CA PHE A 122 -23.04 -9.29 4.63
C PHE A 122 -23.79 -10.60 4.30
N ASN A 123 -23.10 -11.54 3.65
CA ASN A 123 -23.70 -12.84 3.35
C ASN A 123 -23.39 -13.82 4.47
N TYR A 124 -24.32 -14.74 4.74
CA TYR A 124 -24.17 -15.83 5.71
C TYR A 124 -23.24 -16.94 5.18
N ILE A 125 -22.06 -16.56 4.69
CA ILE A 125 -21.04 -17.48 4.15
C ILE A 125 -19.80 -17.42 5.03
N ASN A 126 -19.24 -18.58 5.35
CA ASN A 126 -17.93 -18.61 5.97
C ASN A 126 -16.88 -18.16 4.93
N LEU A 127 -16.49 -16.88 5.02
CA LEU A 127 -15.61 -16.23 4.06
C LEU A 127 -14.28 -16.98 3.87
N MET A 128 -13.69 -17.51 4.93
CA MET A 128 -12.41 -18.23 4.84
C MET A 128 -12.55 -19.54 4.06
N LYS A 129 -13.60 -20.31 4.36
CA LYS A 129 -13.90 -21.55 3.62
C LYS A 129 -14.19 -21.26 2.14
N PHE A 130 -14.98 -20.20 1.86
CA PHE A 130 -15.26 -19.75 0.50
C PHE A 130 -13.99 -19.37 -0.26
N LEU A 131 -13.11 -18.58 0.34
CA LEU A 131 -11.87 -18.15 -0.31
C LEU A 131 -10.88 -19.30 -0.56
N GLU A 132 -10.92 -20.38 0.22
CA GLU A 132 -10.12 -21.58 -0.03
C GLU A 132 -10.68 -22.43 -1.19
N ASN A 133 -12.00 -22.53 -1.33
CA ASN A 133 -12.67 -23.38 -2.32
C ASN A 133 -13.91 -22.69 -2.92
N PRO A 134 -13.76 -21.65 -3.73
CA PRO A 134 -14.91 -20.90 -4.28
C PRO A 134 -15.73 -21.71 -5.31
N GLU A 135 -15.21 -22.84 -5.79
CA GLU A 135 -15.92 -23.69 -6.73
C GLU A 135 -16.94 -24.65 -6.07
N LYS A 136 -16.94 -24.74 -4.74
CA LYS A 136 -17.94 -25.52 -4.02
C LYS A 136 -19.25 -24.75 -3.88
N ASP A 137 -20.38 -25.42 -4.10
CA ASP A 137 -21.70 -24.89 -3.78
C ASP A 137 -21.79 -24.68 -2.28
N TRP A 138 -21.78 -23.41 -1.86
CA TRP A 138 -21.90 -23.00 -0.47
C TRP A 138 -23.37 -22.97 -0.08
N ILE A 139 -23.93 -24.14 0.19
CA ILE A 139 -25.26 -24.26 0.78
C ILE A 139 -25.11 -23.82 2.25
N ILE A 140 -25.86 -22.79 2.63
CA ILE A 140 -25.94 -22.34 4.02
C ILE A 140 -26.53 -23.51 4.82
N ASP A 141 -25.75 -24.02 5.77
CA ASP A 141 -26.25 -25.03 6.70
C ASP A 141 -27.38 -24.43 7.50
N LYS A 142 -28.63 -24.93 7.32
CA LYS A 142 -29.82 -24.41 8.03
C LYS A 142 -29.64 -24.39 9.54
N ALA A 143 -28.83 -25.30 10.09
CA ALA A 143 -28.50 -25.36 11.50
C ALA A 143 -27.76 -24.14 12.04
N GLU A 144 -26.94 -23.43 11.20
CA GLU A 144 -26.27 -22.18 11.61
C GLU A 144 -27.23 -20.98 11.63
N ILE A 145 -28.35 -21.04 10.89
CA ILE A 145 -29.36 -19.96 10.84
C ILE A 145 -30.24 -19.97 12.06
N GLU A 146 -30.58 -21.15 12.61
CA GLU A 146 -31.41 -21.27 13.81
C GLU A 146 -30.74 -20.68 15.06
N GLN A 147 -29.40 -20.63 15.12
CA GLN A 147 -28.70 -19.96 16.23
C GLN A 147 -28.74 -18.43 16.16
N LEU A 148 -29.02 -17.83 14.99
CA LEU A 148 -29.11 -16.38 14.83
C LEU A 148 -30.53 -15.81 14.97
N SER A 149 -31.53 -16.65 15.12
CA SER A 149 -32.95 -16.25 15.27
C SER A 149 -33.37 -15.90 16.70
N PHE A 150 -32.43 -15.69 17.63
CA PHE A 150 -32.69 -15.35 19.03
C PHE A 150 -32.63 -13.84 19.32
N PHE A 151 -33.00 -12.99 18.38
CA PHE A 151 -33.32 -11.58 18.63
C PHE A 151 -34.59 -11.18 17.90
#